data_2ae18f36cb255ed276f5d697b91f4712
#
_entry.id   2ae18f36cb255ed276f5d697b91f4712
#
_cell.length_a   1.000
_cell.length_b   1.000
_cell.length_c   1.000
_cell.angle_alpha   90.00
_cell.angle_beta   90.00
_cell.angle_gamma   90.00
#
_symmetry.space_group_name_H-M   'P 1'
#
loop_
_entity.id
_entity.type
_entity.pdbx_description
1 polymer ?
#
loop_
_entity_poly.entity_id
_entity_poly.type
_entity_poly.pdbx_seq_one_letter_code
_entity_poly.pdbx_strand_id
1 'polypeptide(L)'
;MTAGHVDPTRIIERYYDQQPGREWERLERHRTEFAVTLGALGTYLPPPPARVLDCGGGPGRYAIELACRGYEVTLFDLSAANLRLAREKADEADVTLTAYEQGTATDLSRFADGAFDATLLMGPLYHLLEKGDRQQALAEARRVLKPGGPLFAAFISRYAVPRWAAANEPAWPLEHPEELEKILATGVLAPSGEEGSGFVAYFAHPAEVVPLCQRAGFEVAAVLGAEGLVSMLEAGVNALSGAAWDAWVDLNCRVAADPSILGCVEHLLAVAVKPRWRTVLAQIARQLNEAGVAYRVGGGAAIALHGVPIPVKDLDLVTDVAGAYHFQALFADHVVEPVALREDKVWRSHLGRFDFDGVTVEIIGDLHRRKGGEWVLATTVTETTVNLDGAPIRVPWLEEEALFYVWRGRLDRAAQCLHYCDRDRLLALWRQKQATGVCGQEEIPSF
;
A
#
# COMPACT_ATOMS: atom_id res chain seq x y z
N MET A 1 -6.20 -36.09 -23.81
CA MET A 1 -6.45 -34.75 -24.35
C MET A 1 -6.26 -33.80 -23.21
N THR A 2 -5.18 -33.04 -23.20
CA THR A 2 -4.89 -32.03 -22.18
C THR A 2 -5.98 -30.96 -22.30
N ALA A 3 -6.81 -30.79 -21.25
CA ALA A 3 -7.74 -29.69 -21.16
C ALA A 3 -6.95 -28.39 -21.37
N GLY A 4 -7.26 -27.66 -22.45
CA GLY A 4 -6.60 -26.42 -22.77
C GLY A 4 -6.79 -25.47 -21.60
N HIS A 5 -5.69 -25.05 -21.00
CA HIS A 5 -5.70 -24.05 -19.94
C HIS A 5 -6.21 -22.73 -20.56
N VAL A 6 -7.46 -22.39 -20.28
CA VAL A 6 -8.05 -21.12 -20.76
C VAL A 6 -7.44 -20.02 -19.91
N ASP A 7 -6.79 -19.05 -20.55
CA ASP A 7 -6.23 -17.88 -19.88
C ASP A 7 -7.32 -17.10 -19.13
N PRO A 8 -7.25 -16.96 -17.80
CA PRO A 8 -8.24 -16.23 -17.02
C PRO A 8 -8.47 -14.79 -17.53
N THR A 9 -7.44 -14.13 -18.05
CA THR A 9 -7.52 -12.77 -18.60
C THR A 9 -8.51 -12.70 -19.77
N ARG A 10 -8.49 -13.71 -20.66
CA ARG A 10 -9.44 -13.78 -21.79
C ARG A 10 -10.88 -14.06 -21.37
N ILE A 11 -11.07 -14.77 -20.27
CA ILE A 11 -12.42 -15.02 -19.71
C ILE A 11 -13.00 -13.68 -19.23
N ILE A 12 -12.20 -12.91 -18.50
CA ILE A 12 -12.59 -11.63 -17.93
C ILE A 12 -12.84 -10.60 -19.06
N GLU A 13 -11.94 -10.51 -20.04
CA GLU A 13 -12.12 -9.64 -21.20
C GLU A 13 -13.44 -9.94 -21.91
N ARG A 14 -13.72 -11.21 -22.21
CA ARG A 14 -14.95 -11.64 -22.86
C ARG A 14 -16.19 -11.34 -22.03
N TYR A 15 -16.14 -11.55 -20.72
CA TYR A 15 -17.22 -11.27 -19.79
C TYR A 15 -17.64 -9.79 -19.85
N TYR A 16 -16.67 -8.87 -19.82
CA TYR A 16 -16.95 -7.45 -19.90
C TYR A 16 -17.26 -6.94 -21.29
N ASP A 17 -16.69 -7.54 -22.34
CA ASP A 17 -17.02 -7.18 -23.74
C ASP A 17 -18.45 -7.54 -24.11
N GLN A 18 -19.03 -8.56 -23.49
CA GLN A 18 -20.42 -8.97 -23.78
C GLN A 18 -21.46 -8.05 -23.15
N GLN A 19 -21.16 -7.37 -22.05
CA GLN A 19 -22.11 -6.56 -21.31
C GLN A 19 -21.50 -5.28 -20.71
N PRO A 20 -20.96 -4.37 -21.54
CA PRO A 20 -20.26 -3.18 -21.03
C PRO A 20 -21.18 -2.23 -20.25
N GLY A 21 -22.48 -2.16 -20.56
CA GLY A 21 -23.46 -1.33 -19.84
C GLY A 21 -23.75 -1.81 -18.42
N ARG A 22 -23.49 -3.09 -18.11
CA ARG A 22 -23.80 -3.68 -16.78
C ARG A 22 -23.01 -3.01 -15.65
N GLU A 23 -21.73 -2.68 -15.88
CA GLU A 23 -20.90 -1.99 -14.87
C GLU A 23 -21.33 -0.53 -14.70
N TRP A 24 -21.74 0.14 -15.79
CA TRP A 24 -22.31 1.47 -15.67
C TRP A 24 -23.56 1.49 -14.79
N GLU A 25 -24.51 0.58 -15.07
CA GLU A 25 -25.74 0.41 -14.32
C GLU A 25 -25.51 -0.10 -12.88
N ARG A 26 -24.43 -0.85 -12.64
CA ARG A 26 -24.10 -1.36 -11.31
C ARG A 26 -23.98 -0.23 -10.31
N LEU A 27 -23.21 0.83 -10.63
CA LEU A 27 -23.03 1.98 -9.75
C LEU A 27 -24.27 2.89 -9.66
N GLU A 28 -25.28 2.70 -10.53
CA GLU A 28 -26.60 3.31 -10.35
C GLU A 28 -27.44 2.55 -9.31
N ARG A 29 -27.27 1.24 -9.23
CA ARG A 29 -27.87 0.42 -8.18
C ARG A 29 -27.14 0.50 -6.85
N HIS A 30 -25.83 0.71 -6.86
CA HIS A 30 -24.96 0.83 -5.68
C HIS A 30 -24.50 2.30 -5.47
N ARG A 31 -25.49 3.19 -5.34
CA ARG A 31 -25.25 4.64 -5.20
C ARG A 31 -24.41 4.98 -3.97
N THR A 32 -24.56 4.24 -2.87
CA THR A 32 -23.81 4.45 -1.64
C THR A 32 -22.32 4.12 -1.84
N GLU A 33 -22.00 2.99 -2.51
CA GLU A 33 -20.62 2.64 -2.88
C GLU A 33 -19.97 3.77 -3.67
N PHE A 34 -20.67 4.27 -4.70
CA PHE A 34 -20.18 5.35 -5.53
C PHE A 34 -19.94 6.63 -4.71
N ALA A 35 -20.89 7.03 -3.86
CA ALA A 35 -20.80 8.25 -3.07
C ALA A 35 -19.68 8.18 -2.01
N VAL A 36 -19.55 7.06 -1.28
CA VAL A 36 -18.50 6.87 -0.27
C VAL A 36 -17.12 6.84 -0.93
N THR A 37 -16.99 6.17 -2.07
CA THR A 37 -15.75 6.16 -2.85
C THR A 37 -15.37 7.57 -3.33
N LEU A 38 -16.34 8.36 -3.83
CA LEU A 38 -16.10 9.76 -4.19
C LEU A 38 -15.72 10.63 -3.00
N GLY A 39 -16.26 10.35 -1.82
CA GLY A 39 -15.85 10.99 -0.56
C GLY A 39 -14.38 10.70 -0.21
N ALA A 40 -13.97 9.44 -0.37
CA ALA A 40 -12.56 9.05 -0.20
C ALA A 40 -11.65 9.72 -1.24
N LEU A 41 -12.05 9.73 -2.53
CA LEU A 41 -11.32 10.42 -3.59
C LEU A 41 -11.18 11.91 -3.26
N GLY A 42 -12.25 12.58 -2.81
CA GLY A 42 -12.21 13.98 -2.42
C GLY A 42 -11.32 14.30 -1.22
N THR A 43 -11.09 13.29 -0.34
CA THR A 43 -10.25 13.45 0.85
C THR A 43 -8.76 13.25 0.56
N TYR A 44 -8.42 12.30 -0.30
CA TYR A 44 -7.03 11.83 -0.45
C TYR A 44 -6.40 12.18 -1.80
N LEU A 45 -7.18 12.55 -2.82
CA LEU A 45 -6.60 13.01 -4.10
C LEU A 45 -5.90 14.37 -3.91
N PRO A 46 -4.79 14.61 -4.61
CA PRO A 46 -4.23 15.95 -4.74
C PRO A 46 -5.24 16.87 -5.43
N PRO A 47 -5.20 18.19 -5.21
CA PRO A 47 -6.10 19.12 -5.88
C PRO A 47 -5.90 19.12 -7.41
N PRO A 48 -6.97 19.37 -8.19
CA PRO A 48 -6.83 19.53 -9.63
C PRO A 48 -6.05 20.83 -9.99
N PRO A 49 -5.39 20.89 -11.17
CA PRO A 49 -5.28 19.78 -12.10
C PRO A 49 -4.24 18.76 -11.62
N ALA A 50 -4.61 17.49 -11.60
CA ALA A 50 -3.69 16.40 -11.28
C ALA A 50 -3.93 15.26 -12.26
N ARG A 51 -2.86 14.53 -12.62
CA ARG A 51 -2.91 13.42 -13.56
C ARG A 51 -3.31 12.14 -12.84
N VAL A 52 -4.45 11.57 -13.21
CA VAL A 52 -5.01 10.37 -12.59
C VAL A 52 -5.04 9.23 -13.60
N LEU A 53 -4.52 8.05 -13.22
CA LEU A 53 -4.72 6.81 -13.95
C LEU A 53 -5.91 6.07 -13.34
N ASP A 54 -6.97 5.84 -14.11
CA ASP A 54 -8.08 4.96 -13.74
C ASP A 54 -7.85 3.59 -14.42
N CYS A 55 -7.20 2.68 -13.69
CA CYS A 55 -6.79 1.36 -14.16
C CYS A 55 -7.85 0.32 -13.82
N GLY A 56 -8.44 -0.28 -14.84
CA GLY A 56 -9.63 -1.13 -14.74
C GLY A 56 -10.89 -0.30 -14.48
N GLY A 57 -10.96 0.91 -15.04
CA GLY A 57 -12.06 1.84 -14.80
C GLY A 57 -13.34 1.50 -15.57
N GLY A 58 -13.36 0.39 -16.34
CA GLY A 58 -14.54 -0.06 -17.05
C GLY A 58 -15.11 1.00 -18.01
N PRO A 59 -16.43 1.28 -17.94
CA PRO A 59 -17.06 2.30 -18.75
C PRO A 59 -16.81 3.73 -18.25
N GLY A 60 -15.84 3.96 -17.35
CA GLY A 60 -15.31 5.27 -16.97
C GLY A 60 -16.13 6.06 -15.97
N ARG A 61 -16.92 5.42 -15.11
CA ARG A 61 -17.82 6.12 -14.18
C ARG A 61 -17.06 7.09 -13.26
N TYR A 62 -15.95 6.66 -12.66
CA TYR A 62 -15.09 7.53 -11.83
C TYR A 62 -14.24 8.46 -12.69
N ALA A 63 -13.72 7.98 -13.83
CA ALA A 63 -12.91 8.79 -14.73
C ALA A 63 -13.65 10.04 -15.22
N ILE A 64 -14.93 9.89 -15.64
CA ILE A 64 -15.78 10.98 -16.11
C ILE A 64 -16.07 11.96 -14.97
N GLU A 65 -16.43 11.45 -13.78
CA GLU A 65 -16.68 12.29 -12.61
C GLU A 65 -15.45 13.11 -12.19
N LEU A 66 -14.27 12.50 -12.24
CA LEU A 66 -13.01 13.20 -11.96
C LEU A 66 -12.68 14.24 -13.04
N ALA A 67 -12.92 13.94 -14.31
CA ALA A 67 -12.74 14.90 -15.40
C ALA A 67 -13.68 16.10 -15.26
N CYS A 68 -14.94 15.90 -14.86
CA CYS A 68 -15.87 16.98 -14.50
C CYS A 68 -15.34 17.88 -13.38
N ARG A 69 -14.51 17.33 -12.47
CA ARG A 69 -13.88 18.07 -11.38
C ARG A 69 -12.53 18.71 -11.76
N GLY A 70 -12.12 18.61 -13.03
CA GLY A 70 -10.91 19.24 -13.56
C GLY A 70 -9.63 18.42 -13.43
N TYR A 71 -9.73 17.10 -13.21
CA TYR A 71 -8.57 16.19 -13.25
C TYR A 71 -8.22 15.78 -14.69
N GLU A 72 -6.93 15.55 -14.95
CA GLU A 72 -6.41 14.98 -16.20
C GLU A 72 -6.42 13.46 -16.11
N VAL A 73 -7.50 12.81 -16.60
CA VAL A 73 -7.71 11.38 -16.39
C VAL A 73 -7.33 10.58 -17.60
N THR A 74 -6.48 9.57 -17.42
CA THR A 74 -6.23 8.48 -18.39
C THR A 74 -7.04 7.27 -17.93
N LEU A 75 -7.99 6.83 -18.76
CA LEU A 75 -8.75 5.60 -18.54
C LEU A 75 -8.02 4.43 -19.20
N PHE A 76 -7.76 3.38 -18.41
CA PHE A 76 -7.10 2.17 -18.84
C PHE A 76 -7.95 0.96 -18.45
N ASP A 77 -8.31 0.12 -19.41
CA ASP A 77 -9.15 -1.06 -19.19
C ASP A 77 -8.79 -2.22 -20.10
N LEU A 78 -9.09 -3.44 -19.67
CA LEU A 78 -8.87 -4.65 -20.47
C LEU A 78 -9.87 -4.75 -21.63
N SER A 79 -11.13 -4.33 -21.42
CA SER A 79 -12.24 -4.43 -22.37
C SER A 79 -12.27 -3.26 -23.34
N ALA A 80 -12.12 -3.57 -24.63
CA ALA A 80 -12.31 -2.58 -25.69
C ALA A 80 -13.76 -2.06 -25.76
N ALA A 81 -14.74 -2.88 -25.37
CA ALA A 81 -16.15 -2.49 -25.35
C ALA A 81 -16.43 -1.47 -24.23
N ASN A 82 -15.84 -1.66 -23.05
CA ASN A 82 -15.91 -0.68 -21.97
C ASN A 82 -15.32 0.68 -22.38
N LEU A 83 -14.14 0.67 -23.03
CA LEU A 83 -13.50 1.92 -23.49
C LEU A 83 -14.33 2.65 -24.57
N ARG A 84 -15.06 1.92 -25.43
CA ARG A 84 -15.99 2.55 -26.38
C ARG A 84 -17.15 3.20 -25.64
N LEU A 85 -17.80 2.48 -24.73
CA LEU A 85 -18.89 3.02 -23.92
C LEU A 85 -18.43 4.23 -23.09
N ALA A 86 -17.21 4.19 -22.54
CA ALA A 86 -16.66 5.31 -21.80
C ALA A 86 -16.52 6.58 -22.65
N ARG A 87 -16.16 6.46 -23.92
CA ARG A 87 -16.14 7.63 -24.84
C ARG A 87 -17.53 8.19 -25.05
N GLU A 88 -18.52 7.32 -25.32
CA GLU A 88 -19.92 7.73 -25.50
C GLU A 88 -20.44 8.46 -24.24
N LYS A 89 -20.13 7.91 -23.04
CA LYS A 89 -20.53 8.51 -21.76
C LYS A 89 -19.80 9.82 -21.43
N ALA A 90 -18.55 9.97 -21.82
CA ALA A 90 -17.81 11.22 -21.69
C ALA A 90 -18.39 12.30 -22.60
N ASP A 91 -18.72 11.94 -23.86
CA ASP A 91 -19.39 12.84 -24.81
C ASP A 91 -20.77 13.26 -24.29
N GLU A 92 -21.58 12.34 -23.72
CA GLU A 92 -22.86 12.65 -23.09
C GLU A 92 -22.71 13.64 -21.91
N ALA A 93 -21.60 13.57 -21.18
CA ALA A 93 -21.29 14.44 -20.04
C ALA A 93 -20.58 15.75 -20.41
N ASP A 94 -20.31 15.98 -21.71
CA ASP A 94 -19.55 17.12 -22.24
C ASP A 94 -18.15 17.26 -21.60
N VAL A 95 -17.46 16.13 -21.40
CA VAL A 95 -16.08 16.10 -20.85
C VAL A 95 -15.16 15.29 -21.75
N THR A 96 -13.86 15.62 -21.68
CA THR A 96 -12.81 14.91 -22.41
C THR A 96 -11.83 14.28 -21.42
N LEU A 97 -11.61 12.96 -21.55
CA LEU A 97 -10.52 12.29 -20.84
C LEU A 97 -9.21 12.47 -21.62
N THR A 98 -8.09 12.50 -20.91
CA THR A 98 -6.75 12.68 -21.49
C THR A 98 -6.40 11.56 -22.48
N ALA A 99 -6.73 10.31 -22.13
CA ALA A 99 -6.53 9.15 -22.98
C ALA A 99 -7.44 7.98 -22.60
N TYR A 100 -7.62 7.06 -23.57
CA TYR A 100 -8.30 5.77 -23.41
C TYR A 100 -7.37 4.69 -23.92
N GLU A 101 -6.87 3.85 -23.04
CA GLU A 101 -5.82 2.89 -23.31
C GLU A 101 -6.27 1.46 -22.98
N GLN A 102 -6.05 0.50 -23.88
CA GLN A 102 -6.38 -0.90 -23.62
C GLN A 102 -5.17 -1.68 -23.11
N GLY A 103 -5.38 -2.51 -22.07
CA GLY A 103 -4.34 -3.38 -21.52
C GLY A 103 -4.71 -4.00 -20.19
N THR A 104 -3.73 -4.69 -19.59
CA THR A 104 -3.87 -5.37 -18.30
C THR A 104 -3.13 -4.61 -17.19
N ALA A 105 -3.70 -4.60 -15.99
CA ALA A 105 -3.10 -3.96 -14.82
C ALA A 105 -1.74 -4.56 -14.41
N THR A 106 -1.42 -5.77 -14.88
CA THR A 106 -0.12 -6.43 -14.64
C THR A 106 0.98 -5.93 -15.57
N ASP A 107 0.64 -5.11 -16.58
CA ASP A 107 1.60 -4.50 -17.51
C ASP A 107 1.18 -3.06 -17.82
N LEU A 108 1.77 -2.11 -17.12
CA LEU A 108 1.65 -0.67 -17.35
C LEU A 108 2.91 -0.08 -18.02
N SER A 109 3.73 -0.89 -18.69
CA SER A 109 5.04 -0.51 -19.26
C SER A 109 4.97 0.65 -20.26
N ARG A 110 3.80 0.89 -20.87
CA ARG A 110 3.54 2.06 -21.75
C ARG A 110 3.62 3.40 -21.02
N PHE A 111 3.48 3.39 -19.69
CA PHE A 111 3.57 4.59 -18.87
C PHE A 111 4.93 4.66 -18.18
N ALA A 112 5.53 5.84 -18.20
CA ALA A 112 6.79 6.10 -17.50
C ALA A 112 6.63 6.00 -15.97
N ASP A 113 7.74 5.77 -15.28
CA ASP A 113 7.81 5.83 -13.82
C ASP A 113 7.39 7.22 -13.33
N GLY A 114 6.53 7.26 -12.30
CA GLY A 114 6.04 8.52 -11.75
C GLY A 114 5.22 9.37 -12.72
N ALA A 115 4.54 8.76 -13.69
CA ALA A 115 3.73 9.48 -14.67
C ALA A 115 2.48 10.14 -14.07
N PHE A 116 1.92 9.59 -12.97
CA PHE A 116 0.63 9.99 -12.41
C PHE A 116 0.74 10.49 -10.98
N ASP A 117 -0.09 11.47 -10.64
CA ASP A 117 -0.23 12.02 -9.31
C ASP A 117 -1.08 11.10 -8.40
N ALA A 118 -2.02 10.35 -8.99
CA ALA A 118 -2.84 9.36 -8.32
C ALA A 118 -3.17 8.18 -9.25
N THR A 119 -3.47 7.01 -8.67
CA THR A 119 -3.92 5.83 -9.42
C THR A 119 -5.14 5.20 -8.73
N LEU A 120 -6.17 4.94 -9.52
CA LEU A 120 -7.30 4.10 -9.13
C LEU A 120 -7.03 2.69 -9.68
N LEU A 121 -7.18 1.68 -8.85
CA LEU A 121 -7.07 0.26 -9.19
C LEU A 121 -8.32 -0.45 -8.64
N MET A 122 -9.49 -0.06 -9.19
CA MET A 122 -10.81 -0.40 -8.64
C MET A 122 -11.55 -1.41 -9.52
N GLY A 123 -10.90 -2.47 -9.92
CA GLY A 123 -11.43 -3.55 -10.76
C GLY A 123 -10.48 -4.73 -10.81
N PRO A 124 -9.25 -4.54 -11.24
CA PRO A 124 -8.35 -5.62 -11.59
C PRO A 124 -8.03 -6.59 -10.46
N LEU A 125 -7.80 -6.10 -9.21
CA LEU A 125 -7.27 -6.93 -8.12
C LEU A 125 -8.15 -8.11 -7.75
N TYR A 126 -9.46 -7.97 -7.89
CA TYR A 126 -10.37 -9.07 -7.60
C TYR A 126 -10.60 -9.99 -8.80
N HIS A 127 -10.08 -9.67 -9.98
CA HIS A 127 -10.07 -10.56 -11.15
C HIS A 127 -8.74 -11.30 -11.33
N LEU A 128 -7.69 -10.89 -10.63
CA LEU A 128 -6.39 -11.56 -10.65
C LEU A 128 -6.38 -12.69 -9.61
N LEU A 129 -6.63 -13.93 -10.03
CA LEU A 129 -6.75 -15.08 -9.13
C LEU A 129 -5.43 -15.45 -8.48
N GLU A 130 -4.32 -15.31 -9.23
CA GLU A 130 -3.00 -15.65 -8.73
C GLU A 130 -2.44 -14.53 -7.86
N LYS A 131 -1.85 -14.91 -6.74
CA LYS A 131 -1.22 -13.95 -5.80
C LYS A 131 -0.10 -13.15 -6.46
N GLY A 132 0.66 -13.80 -7.36
CA GLY A 132 1.74 -13.17 -8.11
C GLY A 132 1.25 -12.03 -8.98
N ASP A 133 0.12 -12.23 -9.68
CA ASP A 133 -0.46 -11.22 -10.57
C ASP A 133 -1.00 -10.01 -9.80
N ARG A 134 -1.63 -10.25 -8.63
CA ARG A 134 -2.04 -9.14 -7.73
C ARG A 134 -0.85 -8.32 -7.25
N GLN A 135 0.26 -8.99 -6.90
CA GLN A 135 1.49 -8.31 -6.51
C GLN A 135 2.10 -7.52 -7.67
N GLN A 136 2.09 -8.09 -8.88
CA GLN A 136 2.57 -7.41 -10.08
C GLN A 136 1.72 -6.18 -10.42
N ALA A 137 0.40 -6.27 -10.37
CA ALA A 137 -0.49 -5.12 -10.62
C ALA A 137 -0.26 -3.99 -9.60
N LEU A 138 -0.08 -4.32 -8.32
CA LEU A 138 0.27 -3.33 -7.30
C LEU A 138 1.69 -2.74 -7.50
N ALA A 139 2.65 -3.55 -7.95
CA ALA A 139 4.00 -3.07 -8.25
C ALA A 139 4.00 -2.09 -9.44
N GLU A 140 3.26 -2.41 -10.50
CA GLU A 140 3.07 -1.53 -11.66
C GLU A 140 2.35 -0.23 -11.29
N ALA A 141 1.25 -0.32 -10.51
CA ALA A 141 0.57 0.87 -10.00
C ALA A 141 1.52 1.76 -9.17
N ARG A 142 2.37 1.15 -8.32
CA ARG A 142 3.38 1.86 -7.55
C ARG A 142 4.45 2.50 -8.44
N ARG A 143 4.89 1.80 -9.50
CA ARG A 143 5.90 2.32 -10.42
C ARG A 143 5.43 3.58 -11.12
N VAL A 144 4.21 3.56 -11.66
CA VAL A 144 3.67 4.70 -12.41
C VAL A 144 3.22 5.88 -11.54
N LEU A 145 3.06 5.67 -10.23
CA LEU A 145 2.75 6.74 -9.27
C LEU A 145 3.99 7.58 -8.94
N LYS A 146 3.79 8.89 -8.83
CA LYS A 146 4.75 9.80 -8.21
C LYS A 146 4.96 9.47 -6.73
N PRO A 147 6.16 9.74 -6.15
CA PRO A 147 6.36 9.68 -4.72
C PRO A 147 5.35 10.57 -3.96
N GLY A 148 4.70 10.04 -2.93
CA GLY A 148 3.62 10.69 -2.20
C GLY A 148 2.24 10.56 -2.85
N GLY A 149 2.14 10.00 -4.05
CA GLY A 149 0.86 9.80 -4.75
C GLY A 149 0.01 8.71 -4.09
N PRO A 150 -1.33 8.92 -4.00
CA PRO A 150 -2.26 7.92 -3.47
C PRO A 150 -2.64 6.87 -4.52
N LEU A 151 -2.78 5.63 -4.04
CA LEU A 151 -3.43 4.51 -4.71
C LEU A 151 -4.79 4.26 -4.04
N PHE A 152 -5.83 4.12 -4.83
CA PHE A 152 -7.14 3.64 -4.41
C PHE A 152 -7.35 2.24 -4.98
N ALA A 153 -7.31 1.23 -4.12
CA ALA A 153 -7.38 -0.17 -4.54
C ALA A 153 -8.64 -0.83 -3.99
N ALA A 154 -9.52 -1.30 -4.89
CA ALA A 154 -10.74 -1.98 -4.48
C ALA A 154 -10.59 -3.49 -4.44
N PHE A 155 -11.29 -4.11 -3.48
CA PHE A 155 -11.38 -5.55 -3.27
C PHE A 155 -12.84 -5.92 -3.01
N ILE A 156 -13.24 -7.12 -3.47
CA ILE A 156 -14.51 -7.71 -3.04
C ILE A 156 -14.23 -8.49 -1.75
N SER A 157 -15.07 -8.28 -0.73
CA SER A 157 -14.93 -8.94 0.56
C SER A 157 -15.17 -10.46 0.43
N ARG A 158 -14.40 -11.26 1.17
CA ARG A 158 -14.58 -12.73 1.27
C ARG A 158 -15.98 -13.12 1.71
N TYR A 159 -16.65 -12.22 2.40
CA TYR A 159 -18.00 -12.45 2.91
C TYR A 159 -19.10 -11.94 1.97
N ALA A 160 -18.77 -11.35 0.82
CA ALA A 160 -19.75 -10.83 -0.13
C ALA A 160 -20.68 -11.94 -0.65
N VAL A 161 -20.12 -13.08 -1.12
CA VAL A 161 -20.92 -14.20 -1.66
C VAL A 161 -21.85 -14.81 -0.60
N PRO A 162 -21.40 -15.24 0.59
CA PRO A 162 -22.31 -15.81 1.59
C PRO A 162 -23.36 -14.81 2.09
N ARG A 163 -23.05 -13.51 2.14
CA ARG A 163 -24.02 -12.46 2.48
C ARG A 163 -25.06 -12.27 1.38
N TRP A 164 -24.62 -12.24 0.12
CA TRP A 164 -25.50 -12.18 -1.04
C TRP A 164 -26.44 -13.41 -1.06
N ALA A 165 -25.88 -14.60 -0.85
CA ALA A 165 -26.65 -15.84 -0.79
C ALA A 165 -27.70 -15.82 0.33
N ALA A 166 -27.34 -15.32 1.52
CA ALA A 166 -28.30 -15.19 2.63
C ALA A 166 -29.50 -14.30 2.29
N ALA A 167 -29.29 -13.28 1.45
CA ALA A 167 -30.36 -12.36 1.04
C ALA A 167 -31.19 -12.86 -0.15
N ASN A 168 -30.58 -13.61 -1.10
CA ASN A 168 -31.20 -13.94 -2.39
C ASN A 168 -31.47 -15.44 -2.59
N GLU A 169 -30.58 -16.30 -2.08
CA GLU A 169 -30.59 -17.76 -2.26
C GLU A 169 -30.24 -18.47 -0.93
N PRO A 170 -31.09 -18.43 0.10
CA PRO A 170 -30.76 -18.93 1.44
C PRO A 170 -30.38 -20.42 1.50
N ALA A 171 -30.78 -21.21 0.51
CA ALA A 171 -30.43 -22.63 0.40
C ALA A 171 -29.03 -22.86 -0.19
N TRP A 172 -28.42 -21.83 -0.77
CA TRP A 172 -27.13 -21.90 -1.49
C TRP A 172 -26.01 -22.60 -0.69
N PRO A 173 -25.81 -22.36 0.63
CA PRO A 173 -24.80 -23.08 1.40
C PRO A 173 -24.98 -24.60 1.48
N LEU A 174 -26.20 -25.05 1.36
CA LEU A 174 -26.54 -26.49 1.31
C LEU A 174 -26.36 -27.07 -0.11
N GLU A 175 -26.64 -26.28 -1.12
CA GLU A 175 -26.58 -26.68 -2.52
C GLU A 175 -25.14 -26.60 -3.08
N HIS A 176 -24.30 -25.69 -2.54
CA HIS A 176 -22.94 -25.43 -2.98
C HIS A 176 -21.90 -25.47 -1.83
N PRO A 177 -21.87 -26.51 -0.98
CA PRO A 177 -21.02 -26.54 0.21
C PRO A 177 -19.52 -26.50 -0.13
N GLU A 178 -19.10 -27.20 -1.19
CA GLU A 178 -17.67 -27.23 -1.60
C GLU A 178 -17.19 -25.87 -2.12
N GLU A 179 -18.02 -25.15 -2.85
CA GLU A 179 -17.71 -23.81 -3.35
C GLU A 179 -17.63 -22.80 -2.20
N LEU A 180 -18.56 -22.86 -1.25
CA LEU A 180 -18.53 -22.03 -0.05
C LEU A 180 -17.24 -22.25 0.74
N GLU A 181 -16.89 -23.50 1.04
CA GLU A 181 -15.66 -23.84 1.77
C GLU A 181 -14.42 -23.35 1.02
N LYS A 182 -14.38 -23.50 -0.31
CA LYS A 182 -13.30 -23.00 -1.14
C LYS A 182 -13.18 -21.48 -1.07
N ILE A 183 -14.29 -20.74 -1.18
CA ILE A 183 -14.31 -19.29 -1.06
C ILE A 183 -13.82 -18.86 0.32
N LEU A 184 -14.33 -19.47 1.40
CA LEU A 184 -13.94 -19.14 2.76
C LEU A 184 -12.46 -19.41 3.04
N ALA A 185 -11.93 -20.52 2.54
CA ALA A 185 -10.53 -20.93 2.76
C ALA A 185 -9.54 -20.13 1.90
N THR A 186 -9.85 -19.93 0.61
CA THR A 186 -8.89 -19.40 -0.37
C THR A 186 -9.24 -18.02 -0.94
N GLY A 187 -10.50 -17.63 -0.84
CA GLY A 187 -11.04 -16.44 -1.50
C GLY A 187 -11.28 -16.61 -3.01
N VAL A 188 -11.02 -17.78 -3.60
CA VAL A 188 -11.03 -17.94 -5.05
C VAL A 188 -12.34 -18.54 -5.53
N LEU A 189 -13.03 -17.81 -6.41
CA LEU A 189 -14.10 -18.31 -7.27
C LEU A 189 -13.52 -18.47 -8.68
N ALA A 190 -13.30 -19.71 -9.08
CA ALA A 190 -12.80 -20.07 -10.40
C ALA A 190 -13.94 -20.32 -11.40
N PRO A 191 -13.67 -20.25 -12.73
CA PRO A 191 -14.68 -20.56 -13.71
C PRO A 191 -15.24 -21.96 -13.54
N SER A 192 -16.56 -22.13 -13.66
CA SER A 192 -17.23 -23.43 -13.69
C SER A 192 -17.65 -23.75 -15.12
N GLY A 193 -17.48 -25.02 -15.53
CA GLY A 193 -17.88 -25.54 -16.83
C GLY A 193 -16.80 -25.61 -17.91
N GLU A 194 -17.09 -26.36 -18.97
CA GLU A 194 -16.14 -26.67 -20.07
C GLU A 194 -15.73 -25.42 -20.90
N GLU A 195 -16.54 -24.36 -20.94
CA GLU A 195 -16.30 -23.15 -21.70
C GLU A 195 -15.70 -22.00 -20.86
N GLY A 196 -15.49 -22.19 -19.54
CA GLY A 196 -14.92 -21.16 -18.67
C GLY A 196 -15.76 -19.87 -18.67
N SER A 197 -17.08 -19.98 -18.80
CA SER A 197 -17.99 -18.84 -18.72
C SER A 197 -18.35 -18.56 -17.27
N GLY A 198 -18.44 -17.29 -16.90
CA GLY A 198 -18.92 -16.87 -15.58
C GLY A 198 -18.05 -15.81 -14.92
N PHE A 199 -18.51 -15.34 -13.77
CA PHE A 199 -17.79 -14.37 -12.95
C PHE A 199 -16.61 -15.08 -12.24
N VAL A 200 -15.42 -14.56 -12.45
CA VAL A 200 -14.18 -15.08 -11.90
C VAL A 200 -13.63 -14.03 -10.93
N ALA A 201 -13.46 -14.41 -9.65
CA ALA A 201 -13.01 -13.44 -8.67
C ALA A 201 -12.15 -14.04 -7.54
N TYR A 202 -11.31 -13.17 -7.01
CA TYR A 202 -10.66 -13.31 -5.72
C TYR A 202 -11.35 -12.43 -4.70
N PHE A 203 -11.89 -13.03 -3.66
CA PHE A 203 -12.52 -12.36 -2.53
C PHE A 203 -11.51 -12.20 -1.39
N ALA A 204 -11.14 -10.97 -1.09
CA ALA A 204 -10.13 -10.67 -0.08
C ALA A 204 -10.74 -10.77 1.34
N HIS A 205 -10.04 -11.45 2.25
CA HIS A 205 -10.35 -11.29 3.66
C HIS A 205 -9.93 -9.87 4.11
N PRO A 206 -10.74 -9.13 4.89
CA PRO A 206 -10.39 -7.76 5.30
C PRO A 206 -9.00 -7.61 5.90
N ALA A 207 -8.54 -8.60 6.69
CA ALA A 207 -7.21 -8.61 7.28
C ALA A 207 -6.05 -8.82 6.27
N GLU A 208 -6.34 -9.22 5.02
CA GLU A 208 -5.33 -9.42 3.97
C GLU A 208 -5.00 -8.13 3.21
N VAL A 209 -5.91 -7.15 3.22
CA VAL A 209 -5.83 -5.93 2.39
C VAL A 209 -4.59 -5.10 2.76
N VAL A 210 -4.43 -4.77 4.04
CA VAL A 210 -3.29 -3.99 4.53
C VAL A 210 -1.96 -4.68 4.25
N PRO A 211 -1.74 -5.95 4.64
CA PRO A 211 -0.50 -6.66 4.33
C PRO A 211 -0.20 -6.79 2.83
N LEU A 212 -1.22 -6.89 1.98
CA LEU A 212 -1.03 -6.98 0.53
C LEU A 212 -0.44 -5.68 -0.03
N CYS A 213 -1.02 -4.53 0.33
CA CYS A 213 -0.53 -3.21 -0.08
C CYS A 213 0.88 -2.93 0.48
N GLN A 214 1.12 -3.27 1.75
CA GLN A 214 2.42 -3.07 2.40
C GLN A 214 3.54 -3.88 1.74
N ARG A 215 3.28 -5.15 1.39
CA ARG A 215 4.25 -5.98 0.64
C ARG A 215 4.58 -5.41 -0.73
N ALA A 216 3.66 -4.69 -1.36
CA ALA A 216 3.93 -3.95 -2.59
C ALA A 216 4.68 -2.61 -2.37
N GLY A 217 5.00 -2.27 -1.12
CA GLY A 217 5.77 -1.09 -0.75
C GLY A 217 4.95 0.18 -0.57
N PHE A 218 3.65 0.06 -0.34
CA PHE A 218 2.78 1.17 0.02
C PHE A 218 2.66 1.35 1.53
N GLU A 219 2.35 2.56 1.97
CA GLU A 219 1.84 2.86 3.31
C GLU A 219 0.32 2.99 3.22
N VAL A 220 -0.42 2.19 4.02
CA VAL A 220 -1.89 2.22 3.99
C VAL A 220 -2.39 3.32 4.93
N ALA A 221 -3.08 4.31 4.36
CA ALA A 221 -3.67 5.41 5.10
C ALA A 221 -5.04 5.04 5.69
N ALA A 222 -5.85 4.27 4.93
CA ALA A 222 -7.16 3.80 5.37
C ALA A 222 -7.57 2.54 4.61
N VAL A 223 -8.45 1.74 5.23
CA VAL A 223 -9.28 0.75 4.54
C VAL A 223 -10.73 1.10 4.85
N LEU A 224 -11.54 1.24 3.83
CA LEU A 224 -12.92 1.71 3.91
C LEU A 224 -13.87 0.61 3.44
N GLY A 225 -15.01 0.48 4.10
CA GLY A 225 -16.14 -0.29 3.58
C GLY A 225 -16.96 0.61 2.64
N ALA A 226 -17.00 0.29 1.35
CA ALA A 226 -17.54 1.19 0.35
C ALA A 226 -19.06 1.41 0.46
N GLU A 227 -19.82 0.39 0.90
CA GLU A 227 -21.27 0.54 1.14
C GLU A 227 -21.61 0.92 2.59
N GLY A 228 -20.62 0.82 3.49
CA GLY A 228 -20.79 1.12 4.91
C GLY A 228 -21.89 0.30 5.59
N LEU A 229 -22.68 0.95 6.41
CA LEU A 229 -23.78 0.33 7.18
C LEU A 229 -24.91 -0.23 6.32
N VAL A 230 -25.07 0.25 5.09
CA VAL A 230 -26.21 -0.11 4.22
C VAL A 230 -25.89 -1.24 3.24
N SER A 231 -24.71 -1.84 3.33
CA SER A 231 -24.35 -3.00 2.51
C SER A 231 -25.45 -4.07 2.55
N MET A 232 -25.94 -4.52 1.39
CA MET A 232 -27.09 -5.41 1.18
C MET A 232 -28.47 -4.82 1.59
N LEU A 233 -28.53 -3.57 2.09
CA LEU A 233 -29.76 -2.91 2.50
C LEU A 233 -30.04 -1.65 1.67
N GLU A 234 -29.33 -1.46 0.57
CA GLU A 234 -29.27 -0.21 -0.18
C GLU A 234 -30.59 0.23 -0.81
N ALA A 235 -31.52 -0.69 -1.09
CA ALA A 235 -32.76 -0.37 -1.81
C ALA A 235 -33.56 0.76 -1.16
N GLY A 236 -33.68 0.73 0.18
CA GLY A 236 -34.39 1.77 0.92
C GLY A 236 -33.68 3.13 0.89
N VAL A 237 -32.37 3.13 0.99
CA VAL A 237 -31.53 4.35 0.97
C VAL A 237 -31.44 4.90 -0.47
N ASN A 238 -31.31 4.04 -1.46
CA ASN A 238 -31.25 4.41 -2.88
C ASN A 238 -32.53 5.09 -3.38
N ALA A 239 -33.68 4.85 -2.75
CA ALA A 239 -34.95 5.53 -3.05
C ALA A 239 -34.99 6.97 -2.51
N LEU A 240 -34.06 7.37 -1.65
CA LEU A 240 -34.00 8.71 -1.05
C LEU A 240 -33.34 9.73 -2.01
N SER A 241 -33.64 11.01 -1.75
CA SER A 241 -33.02 12.14 -2.43
C SER A 241 -32.87 13.34 -1.47
N GLY A 242 -32.08 14.36 -1.88
CA GLY A 242 -31.85 15.55 -1.09
C GLY A 242 -31.29 15.27 0.30
N ALA A 243 -31.66 16.06 1.29
CA ALA A 243 -31.08 16.02 2.64
C ALA A 243 -31.13 14.64 3.33
N ALA A 244 -32.15 13.81 3.03
CA ALA A 244 -32.24 12.46 3.59
C ALA A 244 -31.16 11.53 2.98
N TRP A 245 -30.92 11.60 1.69
CA TRP A 245 -29.81 10.91 1.01
C TRP A 245 -28.46 11.39 1.53
N ASP A 246 -28.26 12.72 1.58
CA ASP A 246 -27.00 13.33 2.01
C ASP A 246 -26.64 12.93 3.45
N ALA A 247 -27.62 12.83 4.34
CA ALA A 247 -27.42 12.37 5.72
C ALA A 247 -26.92 10.92 5.79
N TRP A 248 -27.43 10.02 4.92
CA TRP A 248 -26.96 8.63 4.84
C TRP A 248 -25.56 8.54 4.25
N VAL A 249 -25.25 9.33 3.22
CA VAL A 249 -23.89 9.39 2.64
C VAL A 249 -22.89 9.88 3.69
N ASP A 250 -23.20 10.97 4.39
CA ASP A 250 -22.34 11.51 5.45
C ASP A 250 -22.11 10.49 6.58
N LEU A 251 -23.18 9.82 7.03
CA LEU A 251 -23.06 8.76 8.05
C LEU A 251 -22.15 7.63 7.58
N ASN A 252 -22.34 7.12 6.36
CA ASN A 252 -21.54 6.03 5.83
C ASN A 252 -20.06 6.43 5.64
N CYS A 253 -19.79 7.66 5.15
CA CYS A 253 -18.41 8.18 5.06
C CYS A 253 -17.73 8.25 6.44
N ARG A 254 -18.43 8.65 7.49
CA ARG A 254 -17.87 8.76 8.85
C ARG A 254 -17.51 7.42 9.47
N VAL A 255 -18.27 6.36 9.16
CA VAL A 255 -18.05 5.03 9.73
C VAL A 255 -17.31 4.06 8.79
N ALA A 256 -17.04 4.45 7.56
CA ALA A 256 -16.46 3.60 6.54
C ALA A 256 -15.13 2.94 6.97
N ALA A 257 -14.31 3.64 7.77
CA ALA A 257 -13.03 3.15 8.28
C ALA A 257 -13.13 2.35 9.59
N ASP A 258 -14.33 2.19 10.17
CA ASP A 258 -14.49 1.41 11.41
C ASP A 258 -14.20 -0.07 11.13
N PRO A 259 -13.24 -0.70 11.83
CA PRO A 259 -12.91 -2.12 11.61
C PRO A 259 -14.09 -3.06 11.76
N SER A 260 -15.10 -2.70 12.57
CA SER A 260 -16.33 -3.50 12.78
C SER A 260 -17.21 -3.54 11.52
N ILE A 261 -17.09 -2.53 10.65
CA ILE A 261 -17.85 -2.45 9.40
C ILE A 261 -17.19 -3.27 8.30
N LEU A 262 -15.86 -3.35 8.26
CA LEU A 262 -15.13 -4.00 7.16
C LEU A 262 -15.48 -5.48 6.96
N GLY A 263 -15.92 -6.18 8.02
CA GLY A 263 -16.40 -7.55 7.93
C GLY A 263 -17.81 -7.70 7.35
N CYS A 264 -18.56 -6.59 7.21
CA CYS A 264 -19.97 -6.59 6.82
C CYS A 264 -20.25 -5.85 5.50
N VAL A 265 -19.25 -5.52 4.71
CA VAL A 265 -19.40 -4.85 3.41
C VAL A 265 -19.14 -5.80 2.25
N GLU A 266 -19.62 -5.44 1.07
CA GLU A 266 -19.33 -6.17 -0.17
C GLU A 266 -17.98 -5.74 -0.74
N HIS A 267 -17.67 -4.43 -0.73
CA HIS A 267 -16.44 -3.89 -1.27
C HIS A 267 -15.61 -3.20 -0.20
N LEU A 268 -14.30 -3.45 -0.26
CA LEU A 268 -13.27 -2.80 0.55
C LEU A 268 -12.46 -1.89 -0.35
N LEU A 269 -12.29 -0.64 0.04
CA LEU A 269 -11.42 0.31 -0.63
C LEU A 269 -10.20 0.61 0.24
N ALA A 270 -9.02 0.20 -0.20
CA ALA A 270 -7.77 0.61 0.42
C ALA A 270 -7.30 1.94 -0.18
N VAL A 271 -7.03 2.90 0.68
CA VAL A 271 -6.30 4.11 0.34
C VAL A 271 -4.87 3.93 0.83
N ALA A 272 -3.93 3.88 -0.10
CA ALA A 272 -2.53 3.63 0.19
C ALA A 272 -1.66 4.68 -0.51
N VAL A 273 -0.49 4.99 0.03
CA VAL A 273 0.39 6.05 -0.48
C VAL A 273 1.73 5.46 -0.86
N LYS A 274 2.29 5.85 -2.01
CA LYS A 274 3.68 5.56 -2.36
C LYS A 274 4.59 6.41 -1.48
N PRO A 275 5.29 5.84 -0.48
CA PRO A 275 6.02 6.64 0.49
C PRO A 275 7.22 7.33 -0.16
N ARG A 276 7.34 8.65 0.03
CA ARG A 276 8.44 9.46 -0.52
C ARG A 276 9.80 9.00 0.01
N TRP A 277 9.87 8.62 1.28
CA TRP A 277 11.12 8.25 1.91
C TRP A 277 11.84 7.09 1.20
N ARG A 278 11.11 6.15 0.60
CA ARG A 278 11.72 5.03 -0.14
C ARG A 278 12.46 5.51 -1.38
N THR A 279 11.86 6.43 -2.12
CA THR A 279 12.47 7.02 -3.32
C THR A 279 13.70 7.86 -2.95
N VAL A 280 13.58 8.70 -1.92
CA VAL A 280 14.67 9.52 -1.39
C VAL A 280 15.82 8.64 -0.91
N LEU A 281 15.52 7.59 -0.13
CA LEU A 281 16.55 6.67 0.37
C LEU A 281 17.26 5.95 -0.78
N ALA A 282 16.53 5.47 -1.80
CA ALA A 282 17.14 4.81 -2.96
C ALA A 282 18.04 5.77 -3.75
N GLN A 283 17.66 7.04 -3.89
CA GLN A 283 18.46 8.07 -4.54
C GLN A 283 19.75 8.37 -3.76
N ILE A 284 19.64 8.59 -2.45
CA ILE A 284 20.79 8.83 -1.55
C ILE A 284 21.74 7.63 -1.60
N ALA A 285 21.19 6.42 -1.50
CA ALA A 285 21.97 5.19 -1.49
C ALA A 285 22.82 5.01 -2.77
N ARG A 286 22.26 5.30 -3.96
CA ARG A 286 23.01 5.24 -5.21
C ARG A 286 24.21 6.18 -5.17
N GLN A 287 24.01 7.44 -4.78
CA GLN A 287 25.09 8.44 -4.73
C GLN A 287 26.15 8.10 -3.69
N LEU A 288 25.76 7.62 -2.49
CA LEU A 288 26.71 7.20 -1.47
C LEU A 288 27.51 5.96 -1.90
N ASN A 289 26.86 4.98 -2.55
CA ASN A 289 27.55 3.80 -3.08
C ASN A 289 28.53 4.15 -4.20
N GLU A 290 28.14 5.05 -5.11
CA GLU A 290 29.03 5.59 -6.17
C GLU A 290 30.22 6.38 -5.61
N ALA A 291 29.99 7.15 -4.55
CA ALA A 291 31.03 7.92 -3.86
C ALA A 291 31.91 7.07 -2.92
N GLY A 292 31.59 5.76 -2.74
CA GLY A 292 32.32 4.88 -1.84
C GLY A 292 32.17 5.19 -0.35
N VAL A 293 31.11 5.94 0.04
CA VAL A 293 30.83 6.27 1.44
C VAL A 293 30.18 5.06 2.12
N ALA A 294 30.83 4.57 3.19
CA ALA A 294 30.26 3.52 4.01
C ALA A 294 29.16 4.09 4.90
N TYR A 295 27.97 3.53 4.80
CA TYR A 295 26.82 3.91 5.63
C TYR A 295 25.92 2.70 5.89
N ARG A 296 25.03 2.81 6.84
CA ARG A 296 23.88 1.92 7.05
C ARG A 296 22.65 2.72 7.45
N VAL A 297 21.49 2.21 7.13
CA VAL A 297 20.21 2.78 7.55
C VAL A 297 19.85 2.18 8.91
N GLY A 298 19.44 3.02 9.84
CA GLY A 298 18.95 2.62 11.17
C GLY A 298 17.50 3.02 11.39
N GLY A 299 17.04 2.82 12.62
CA GLY A 299 15.78 3.33 13.10
C GLY A 299 14.54 2.80 12.37
N GLY A 300 13.52 3.67 12.25
CA GLY A 300 12.25 3.32 11.64
C GLY A 300 12.36 2.83 10.20
N ALA A 301 13.25 3.42 9.43
CA ALA A 301 13.45 3.04 8.03
C ALA A 301 14.06 1.64 7.89
N ALA A 302 15.05 1.28 8.71
CA ALA A 302 15.62 -0.07 8.73
C ALA A 302 14.56 -1.13 9.05
N ILE A 303 13.73 -0.89 10.05
CA ILE A 303 12.63 -1.78 10.45
C ILE A 303 11.61 -1.95 9.31
N ALA A 304 11.21 -0.85 8.68
CA ALA A 304 10.27 -0.87 7.55
C ALA A 304 10.85 -1.60 6.32
N LEU A 305 12.18 -1.53 6.12
CA LEU A 305 12.87 -2.28 5.05
C LEU A 305 12.88 -3.79 5.30
N HIS A 306 12.79 -4.25 6.55
CA HIS A 306 12.59 -5.65 6.91
C HIS A 306 11.12 -6.11 6.77
N GLY A 307 10.21 -5.24 6.29
CA GLY A 307 8.80 -5.58 6.06
C GLY A 307 7.90 -5.42 7.29
N VAL A 308 8.40 -4.83 8.38
CA VAL A 308 7.57 -4.51 9.54
C VAL A 308 6.71 -3.28 9.24
N PRO A 309 5.40 -3.33 9.43
CA PRO A 309 4.48 -2.25 9.06
C PRO A 309 4.49 -1.11 10.09
N ILE A 310 5.52 -0.26 10.02
CA ILE A 310 5.64 0.92 10.88
C ILE A 310 5.73 2.20 10.04
N PRO A 311 5.23 3.33 10.53
CA PRO A 311 5.42 4.61 9.87
C PRO A 311 6.89 5.06 9.99
N VAL A 312 7.45 5.50 8.86
CA VAL A 312 8.79 6.09 8.79
C VAL A 312 8.65 7.60 8.76
N LYS A 313 9.18 8.27 9.78
CA LYS A 313 9.11 9.74 9.91
C LYS A 313 10.33 10.44 9.36
N ASP A 314 11.48 9.81 9.51
CA ASP A 314 12.81 10.29 9.18
C ASP A 314 13.69 9.13 8.70
N LEU A 315 14.78 9.46 8.05
CA LEU A 315 15.80 8.51 7.61
C LEU A 315 17.06 8.70 8.45
N ASP A 316 17.37 7.72 9.29
CA ASP A 316 18.59 7.68 10.08
C ASP A 316 19.71 6.99 9.28
N LEU A 317 20.73 7.72 8.85
CA LEU A 317 21.90 7.18 8.17
C LEU A 317 23.10 7.24 9.11
N VAL A 318 23.64 6.08 9.49
CA VAL A 318 24.76 5.97 10.41
C VAL A 318 26.06 5.69 9.64
N THR A 319 27.09 6.46 9.91
CA THR A 319 28.41 6.40 9.26
C THR A 319 29.51 6.79 10.25
N ASP A 320 30.77 6.91 9.81
CA ASP A 320 31.84 7.55 10.56
C ASP A 320 31.84 9.08 10.40
N VAL A 321 32.72 9.79 11.12
CA VAL A 321 32.83 11.26 11.04
C VAL A 321 33.13 11.72 9.64
N ALA A 322 34.06 11.05 8.94
CA ALA A 322 34.46 11.43 7.58
C ALA A 322 33.28 11.26 6.59
N GLY A 323 32.55 10.17 6.71
CA GLY A 323 31.35 9.89 5.91
C GLY A 323 30.25 10.92 6.16
N ALA A 324 30.06 11.39 7.39
CA ALA A 324 29.05 12.41 7.70
C ALA A 324 29.36 13.75 7.01
N TYR A 325 30.61 14.20 7.03
CA TYR A 325 31.01 15.41 6.31
C TYR A 325 31.02 15.22 4.79
N HIS A 326 31.36 14.01 4.30
CA HIS A 326 31.26 13.69 2.87
C HIS A 326 29.80 13.70 2.40
N PHE A 327 28.88 13.15 3.19
CA PHE A 327 27.44 13.26 2.93
C PHE A 327 27.01 14.72 2.79
N GLN A 328 27.41 15.58 3.72
CA GLN A 328 27.09 17.01 3.65
C GLN A 328 27.63 17.67 2.39
N ALA A 329 28.82 17.29 1.94
CA ALA A 329 29.38 17.84 0.72
C ALA A 329 28.62 17.39 -0.54
N LEU A 330 28.20 16.12 -0.59
CA LEU A 330 27.41 15.56 -1.70
C LEU A 330 26.02 16.19 -1.80
N PHE A 331 25.42 16.53 -0.66
CA PHE A 331 24.03 16.99 -0.55
C PHE A 331 23.92 18.40 0.03
N ALA A 332 24.85 19.28 -0.35
CA ALA A 332 24.95 20.64 0.21
C ALA A 332 23.66 21.45 0.05
N ASP A 333 22.94 21.28 -1.05
CA ASP A 333 21.69 22.00 -1.35
C ASP A 333 20.50 21.56 -0.48
N HIS A 334 20.64 20.43 0.24
CA HIS A 334 19.58 19.86 1.11
C HIS A 334 19.83 20.14 2.60
N VAL A 335 20.90 20.86 2.96
CA VAL A 335 21.28 21.08 4.36
C VAL A 335 20.26 21.96 5.09
N VAL A 336 19.69 21.44 6.16
CA VAL A 336 18.86 22.19 7.13
C VAL A 336 19.69 22.55 8.36
N GLU A 337 20.40 21.56 8.91
CA GLU A 337 21.36 21.74 9.99
C GLU A 337 22.70 21.12 9.57
N PRO A 338 23.79 21.89 9.51
CA PRO A 338 25.08 21.35 9.10
C PRO A 338 25.61 20.32 10.10
N VAL A 339 26.41 19.38 9.59
CA VAL A 339 27.08 18.36 10.41
C VAL A 339 27.96 19.05 11.45
N ALA A 340 27.70 18.76 12.71
CA ALA A 340 28.48 19.26 13.83
C ALA A 340 28.47 18.25 14.98
N LEU A 341 29.49 18.29 15.84
CA LEU A 341 29.49 17.50 17.07
C LEU A 341 28.34 17.95 17.97
N ARG A 342 27.47 17.02 18.29
CA ARG A 342 26.35 17.21 19.22
C ARG A 342 26.43 16.21 20.36
N GLU A 343 26.16 16.69 21.56
CA GLU A 343 26.27 15.90 22.77
C GLU A 343 25.10 16.23 23.71
N ASP A 344 24.50 15.20 24.27
CA ASP A 344 23.55 15.31 25.38
C ASP A 344 24.00 14.45 26.57
N LYS A 345 23.10 14.15 27.50
CA LYS A 345 23.44 13.34 28.69
C LYS A 345 23.72 11.88 28.37
N VAL A 346 23.25 11.39 27.22
CA VAL A 346 23.25 9.96 26.84
C VAL A 346 24.02 9.70 25.57
N TRP A 347 23.91 10.60 24.57
CA TRP A 347 24.43 10.42 23.21
C TRP A 347 25.39 11.51 22.80
N ARG A 348 26.35 11.14 21.95
CA ARG A 348 27.29 12.05 21.28
C ARG A 348 27.52 11.55 19.86
N SER A 349 27.41 12.43 18.89
CA SER A 349 27.70 12.12 17.46
C SER A 349 27.95 13.38 16.66
N HIS A 350 28.54 13.24 15.47
CA HIS A 350 28.54 14.27 14.45
C HIS A 350 27.21 14.17 13.70
N LEU A 351 26.25 15.03 14.04
CA LEU A 351 24.88 15.00 13.53
C LEU A 351 24.64 16.16 12.57
N GLY A 352 24.07 15.87 11.40
CA GLY A 352 23.52 16.83 10.46
C GLY A 352 22.09 16.46 10.07
N ARG A 353 21.28 17.48 9.72
CA ARG A 353 19.91 17.30 9.22
C ARG A 353 19.76 17.89 7.83
N PHE A 354 19.03 17.16 7.00
CA PHE A 354 18.79 17.47 5.59
C PHE A 354 17.30 17.31 5.28
N ASP A 355 16.83 18.08 4.31
CA ASP A 355 15.47 17.92 3.75
C ASP A 355 15.54 17.53 2.28
N PHE A 356 14.88 16.46 1.92
CA PHE A 356 14.72 16.00 0.56
C PHE A 356 13.22 15.95 0.21
N ASP A 357 12.72 17.07 -0.32
CA ASP A 357 11.32 17.20 -0.72
C ASP A 357 10.32 16.83 0.42
N GLY A 358 10.60 17.32 1.64
CA GLY A 358 9.81 17.06 2.84
C GLY A 358 10.13 15.74 3.54
N VAL A 359 11.17 15.02 3.14
CA VAL A 359 11.71 13.86 3.85
C VAL A 359 12.92 14.28 4.66
N THR A 360 12.80 14.24 5.98
CA THR A 360 13.93 14.52 6.88
C THR A 360 14.93 13.37 6.86
N VAL A 361 16.20 13.72 6.65
CA VAL A 361 17.33 12.78 6.70
C VAL A 361 18.32 13.23 7.78
N GLU A 362 18.62 12.36 8.72
CA GLU A 362 19.66 12.58 9.72
C GLU A 362 20.89 11.75 9.36
N ILE A 363 22.05 12.41 9.21
CA ILE A 363 23.33 11.74 9.07
C ILE A 363 24.03 11.73 10.41
N ILE A 364 24.44 10.56 10.89
CA ILE A 364 24.94 10.32 12.24
C ILE A 364 26.34 9.73 12.13
N GLY A 365 27.37 10.56 12.33
CA GLY A 365 28.79 10.16 12.34
C GLY A 365 29.26 9.76 13.75
N ASP A 366 29.83 8.57 13.88
CA ASP A 366 30.39 8.05 15.13
C ASP A 366 29.46 8.21 16.33
N LEU A 367 28.32 7.49 16.29
CA LEU A 367 27.36 7.49 17.39
C LEU A 367 27.97 6.86 18.66
N HIS A 368 28.13 7.65 19.72
CA HIS A 368 28.59 7.19 21.03
C HIS A 368 27.47 7.26 22.05
N ARG A 369 27.45 6.29 22.97
CA ARG A 369 26.60 6.27 24.16
C ARG A 369 27.42 6.45 25.42
N ARG A 370 26.90 7.19 26.41
CA ARG A 370 27.55 7.35 27.70
C ARG A 370 27.32 6.11 28.57
N LYS A 371 28.41 5.49 29.06
CA LYS A 371 28.38 4.31 29.92
C LYS A 371 29.43 4.47 31.02
N GLY A 372 29.03 4.38 32.31
CA GLY A 372 29.94 4.54 33.43
C GLY A 372 30.70 5.87 33.45
N GLY A 373 30.17 6.92 32.81
CA GLY A 373 30.83 8.23 32.69
C GLY A 373 31.68 8.42 31.41
N GLU A 374 31.98 7.34 30.72
CA GLU A 374 32.77 7.35 29.45
C GLU A 374 31.90 7.28 28.20
N TRP A 375 32.42 7.79 27.07
CA TRP A 375 31.78 7.69 25.77
C TRP A 375 32.25 6.42 25.06
N VAL A 376 31.32 5.51 24.79
CA VAL A 376 31.56 4.23 24.09
C VAL A 376 30.85 4.25 22.74
N LEU A 377 31.56 3.90 21.67
CA LEU A 377 31.01 3.84 20.31
C LEU A 377 29.85 2.82 20.27
N ALA A 378 28.68 3.27 19.86
CA ALA A 378 27.51 2.42 19.67
C ALA A 378 27.59 1.73 18.32
N THR A 379 28.21 0.54 18.27
CA THR A 379 28.33 -0.25 17.05
C THR A 379 27.19 -1.25 16.93
N THR A 380 26.64 -1.39 15.71
CA THR A 380 25.88 -2.57 15.34
C THR A 380 26.86 -3.69 14.96
N VAL A 381 26.51 -4.93 15.28
CA VAL A 381 27.36 -6.10 15.02
C VAL A 381 26.87 -6.94 13.87
N THR A 382 25.68 -6.61 13.31
CA THR A 382 25.07 -7.31 12.21
C THR A 382 24.86 -6.39 11.01
N GLU A 383 24.89 -6.95 9.82
CA GLU A 383 24.58 -6.24 8.58
C GLU A 383 23.94 -7.20 7.57
N THR A 384 22.95 -6.70 6.86
CA THR A 384 22.40 -7.33 5.66
C THR A 384 22.11 -6.28 4.61
N THR A 385 21.85 -6.71 3.39
CA THR A 385 21.54 -5.82 2.27
C THR A 385 20.11 -6.04 1.80
N VAL A 386 19.34 -4.97 1.71
CA VAL A 386 17.99 -4.96 1.13
C VAL A 386 18.07 -4.22 -0.21
N ASN A 387 17.48 -4.78 -1.26
CA ASN A 387 17.35 -4.07 -2.53
C ASN A 387 16.12 -3.16 -2.49
N LEU A 388 16.33 -1.85 -2.67
CA LEU A 388 15.27 -0.86 -2.75
C LEU A 388 15.33 -0.16 -4.11
N ASP A 389 14.36 -0.47 -4.98
CA ASP A 389 14.27 0.12 -6.33
C ASP A 389 15.62 0.05 -7.11
N GLY A 390 16.28 -1.10 -7.04
CA GLY A 390 17.57 -1.36 -7.68
C GLY A 390 18.79 -0.84 -6.91
N ALA A 391 18.61 -0.10 -5.80
CA ALA A 391 19.71 0.35 -4.95
C ALA A 391 19.95 -0.64 -3.79
N PRO A 392 21.17 -1.14 -3.58
CA PRO A 392 21.52 -1.94 -2.41
C PRO A 392 21.62 -1.02 -1.17
N ILE A 393 20.81 -1.32 -0.16
CA ILE A 393 20.75 -0.60 1.11
C ILE A 393 21.30 -1.50 2.21
N ARG A 394 22.26 -1.03 2.98
CA ARG A 394 22.80 -1.74 4.15
C ARG A 394 21.95 -1.43 5.37
N VAL A 395 21.48 -2.48 6.04
CA VAL A 395 20.69 -2.38 7.26
C VAL A 395 21.19 -3.38 8.30
N PRO A 396 21.07 -3.11 9.62
CA PRO A 396 21.30 -4.13 10.63
C PRO A 396 20.22 -5.23 10.54
N TRP A 397 20.44 -6.37 11.14
CA TRP A 397 19.37 -7.36 11.28
C TRP A 397 18.20 -6.77 12.10
N LEU A 398 16.99 -7.21 11.81
CA LEU A 398 15.79 -6.75 12.52
C LEU A 398 15.89 -7.03 14.03
N GLU A 399 16.48 -8.16 14.41
CA GLU A 399 16.71 -8.57 15.79
C GLU A 399 17.61 -7.57 16.53
N GLU A 400 18.60 -6.99 15.85
CA GLU A 400 19.47 -5.99 16.45
C GLU A 400 18.74 -4.66 16.68
N GLU A 401 17.93 -4.23 15.72
CA GLU A 401 17.07 -3.05 15.87
C GLU A 401 16.05 -3.26 17.02
N ALA A 402 15.42 -4.43 17.11
CA ALA A 402 14.51 -4.76 18.20
C ALA A 402 15.19 -4.64 19.57
N LEU A 403 16.39 -5.20 19.73
CA LEU A 403 17.17 -5.08 20.95
C LEU A 403 17.58 -3.63 21.24
N PHE A 404 17.91 -2.85 20.22
CA PHE A 404 18.25 -1.44 20.38
C PHE A 404 17.07 -0.64 20.95
N TYR A 405 15.83 -0.91 20.50
CA TYR A 405 14.64 -0.27 21.05
C TYR A 405 14.33 -0.73 22.49
N VAL A 406 14.55 -2.01 22.84
CA VAL A 406 14.47 -2.48 24.22
C VAL A 406 15.40 -1.67 25.12
N TRP A 407 16.66 -1.47 24.71
CA TRP A 407 17.63 -0.71 25.53
C TRP A 407 17.33 0.78 25.61
N ARG A 408 16.60 1.33 24.64
CA ARG A 408 16.12 2.71 24.69
C ARG A 408 14.83 2.87 25.51
N GLY A 409 14.29 1.79 26.08
CA GLY A 409 13.00 1.80 26.77
C GLY A 409 11.79 1.99 25.87
N ARG A 410 11.97 1.86 24.55
CA ARG A 410 10.89 1.98 23.54
C ARG A 410 10.26 0.62 23.29
N LEU A 411 9.61 0.08 24.33
CA LEU A 411 9.01 -1.27 24.31
C LEU A 411 7.88 -1.39 23.31
N ASP A 412 7.16 -0.30 23.01
CA ASP A 412 6.16 -0.20 21.95
C ASP A 412 6.73 -0.59 20.56
N ARG A 413 7.89 -0.03 20.23
CA ARG A 413 8.59 -0.32 18.97
C ARG A 413 9.23 -1.70 18.98
N ALA A 414 9.85 -2.08 20.08
CA ALA A 414 10.43 -3.42 20.22
C ALA A 414 9.38 -4.51 20.01
N ALA A 415 8.20 -4.40 20.60
CA ALA A 415 7.11 -5.37 20.45
C ALA A 415 6.65 -5.50 18.99
N GLN A 416 6.59 -4.39 18.24
CA GLN A 416 6.27 -4.42 16.80
C GLN A 416 7.31 -5.21 15.98
N CYS A 417 8.60 -5.10 16.33
CA CYS A 417 9.67 -5.84 15.66
C CYS A 417 9.65 -7.33 15.99
N LEU A 418 9.43 -7.68 17.26
CA LEU A 418 9.58 -9.05 17.79
C LEU A 418 8.68 -10.07 17.07
N HIS A 419 7.50 -9.65 16.60
CA HIS A 419 6.61 -10.50 15.81
C HIS A 419 7.23 -10.97 14.47
N TYR A 420 8.19 -10.22 13.97
CA TYR A 420 8.85 -10.46 12.67
C TYR A 420 10.29 -11.00 12.82
N CYS A 421 10.82 -11.03 14.07
CA CYS A 421 12.18 -11.51 14.36
C CYS A 421 12.28 -13.02 14.32
N ASP A 422 13.45 -13.51 13.87
CA ASP A 422 13.86 -14.88 14.10
C ASP A 422 14.28 -15.06 15.58
N ARG A 423 13.61 -15.97 16.26
CA ARG A 423 13.82 -16.20 17.69
C ARG A 423 15.25 -16.64 18.03
N ASP A 424 15.83 -17.51 17.23
CA ASP A 424 17.15 -18.07 17.50
C ASP A 424 18.24 -17.02 17.28
N ARG A 425 18.11 -16.21 16.24
CA ARG A 425 18.97 -15.04 16.01
C ARG A 425 18.87 -14.02 17.12
N LEU A 426 17.66 -13.70 17.57
CA LEU A 426 17.43 -12.76 18.67
C LEU A 426 18.13 -13.21 19.94
N LEU A 427 17.97 -14.49 20.31
CA LEU A 427 18.62 -15.07 21.49
C LEU A 427 20.14 -15.11 21.38
N ALA A 428 20.68 -15.44 20.21
CA ALA A 428 22.12 -15.45 19.96
C ALA A 428 22.71 -14.04 20.11
N LEU A 429 22.09 -13.03 19.50
CA LEU A 429 22.51 -11.62 19.62
C LEU A 429 22.42 -11.12 21.06
N TRP A 430 21.36 -11.44 21.78
CA TRP A 430 21.22 -11.08 23.19
C TRP A 430 22.38 -11.62 24.02
N ARG A 431 22.71 -12.91 23.90
CA ARG A 431 23.84 -13.54 24.62
C ARG A 431 25.18 -12.89 24.25
N GLN A 432 25.41 -12.61 22.96
CA GLN A 432 26.62 -11.95 22.49
C GLN A 432 26.78 -10.56 23.10
N LYS A 433 25.72 -9.77 23.14
CA LYS A 433 25.75 -8.40 23.68
C LYS A 433 25.85 -8.36 25.20
N GLN A 434 25.34 -9.38 25.91
CA GLN A 434 25.60 -9.54 27.32
C GLN A 434 27.08 -9.85 27.61
N ALA A 435 27.70 -10.76 26.85
CA ALA A 435 29.10 -11.15 26.99
C ALA A 435 30.06 -9.97 26.74
N THR A 436 29.73 -9.06 25.84
CA THR A 436 30.52 -7.85 25.55
C THR A 436 30.24 -6.68 26.49
N GLY A 437 29.34 -6.88 27.48
CA GLY A 437 28.98 -5.85 28.45
C GLY A 437 28.26 -4.65 27.84
N VAL A 438 27.75 -4.77 26.62
CA VAL A 438 26.96 -3.72 25.94
C VAL A 438 25.57 -3.59 26.58
N CYS A 439 25.05 -4.69 27.14
CA CYS A 439 23.79 -4.72 27.90
C CYS A 439 24.06 -4.73 29.42
N GLY A 440 23.24 -4.00 30.20
CA GLY A 440 23.14 -4.23 31.66
C GLY A 440 22.53 -5.62 31.94
N GLN A 441 22.65 -6.09 33.18
CA GLN A 441 22.07 -7.36 33.67
C GLN A 441 20.52 -7.27 33.80
N GLU A 442 19.83 -6.64 32.89
CA GLU A 442 18.37 -6.61 32.88
C GLU A 442 17.84 -7.92 32.28
N GLU A 443 16.93 -8.55 33.04
CA GLU A 443 16.25 -9.78 32.62
C GLU A 443 15.51 -9.58 31.30
N ILE A 444 15.52 -10.61 30.45
CA ILE A 444 14.65 -10.64 29.24
C ILE A 444 13.22 -10.51 29.75
N PRO A 445 12.44 -9.53 29.33
CA PRO A 445 11.01 -9.57 29.57
C PRO A 445 10.48 -10.92 29.10
N SER A 446 9.78 -11.64 29.96
CA SER A 446 9.13 -12.90 29.59
C SER A 446 8.06 -12.62 28.54
N PHE A 447 8.33 -12.97 27.29
CA PHE A 447 7.41 -12.88 26.14
C PHE A 447 6.69 -14.20 25.93
#